data_278ea8d3459ff1662618464af182083c
#
_entry.id   278ea8d3459ff1662618464af182083c
#
_cell.length_a   1.000
_cell.length_b   1.000
_cell.length_c   1.000
_cell.angle_alpha   90.00
_cell.angle_beta   90.00
_cell.angle_gamma   90.00
#
_symmetry.space_group_name_H-M   'P 1'
#
loop_
_entity.id
_entity.type
_entity.pdbx_description
1 polymer ?
#
loop_
_entity_poly.entity_id
_entity_poly.type
_entity_poly.pdbx_seq_one_letter_code
_entity_poly.pdbx_strand_id
1 'polypeptide(L)'
;MVAKLIDEDPEQAYAYSKVALRLASRVAAVREAAGFAAYANQKFSEALAEFRAARRMTGNIELWPVMADCERGLGRPEKALDMAGAPEVAKLDKAGQVEMRLVAAGARRDMDQLDAAIVTLQSPELASNSVQPWTARLRYAYADALLAAGREDEAREWFAKAVESDRDGSTDASDRLAELDGVEFVDAFDETEADEAPVAEVGPKASASDEDEPWVEDAEDVEEFYDEDDEEFEPEEKDKG
;
A
#
# COMPACT_ATOMS: atom_id res chain seq x y z
N MET A 1 -4.46 1.11 -19.21
CA MET A 1 -3.47 2.19 -19.10
C MET A 1 -3.19 2.47 -17.62
N VAL A 2 -4.14 2.96 -16.82
CA VAL A 2 -3.92 3.21 -15.37
C VAL A 2 -3.32 1.99 -14.66
N ALA A 3 -3.94 0.81 -14.78
CA ALA A 3 -3.48 -0.42 -14.12
C ALA A 3 -2.07 -0.89 -14.51
N LYS A 4 -1.54 -0.46 -15.65
CA LYS A 4 -0.17 -0.79 -16.06
C LYS A 4 0.86 0.17 -15.50
N LEU A 5 0.44 1.38 -15.18
CA LEU A 5 1.32 2.44 -14.69
C LEU A 5 1.44 2.45 -13.16
N ILE A 6 0.55 1.73 -12.45
CA ILE A 6 0.53 1.77 -10.98
C ILE A 6 1.88 1.38 -10.38
N ASP A 7 2.55 0.39 -10.96
CA ASP A 7 3.84 -0.10 -10.47
C ASP A 7 5.04 0.66 -11.06
N GLU A 8 4.88 1.29 -12.24
CA GLU A 8 5.96 1.99 -12.96
C GLU A 8 6.01 3.48 -12.60
N ASP A 9 4.85 4.15 -12.59
CA ASP A 9 4.69 5.57 -12.29
C ASP A 9 3.33 5.81 -11.59
N PRO A 10 3.27 5.62 -10.25
CA PRO A 10 2.05 5.77 -9.48
C PRO A 10 1.40 7.16 -9.61
N GLU A 11 2.21 8.23 -9.68
CA GLU A 11 1.70 9.61 -9.79
C GLU A 11 1.00 9.82 -11.13
N GLN A 12 1.60 9.36 -12.21
CA GLN A 12 1.00 9.45 -13.54
C GLN A 12 -0.26 8.56 -13.63
N ALA A 13 -0.22 7.35 -13.02
CA ALA A 13 -1.39 6.48 -12.92
C ALA A 13 -2.54 7.19 -12.23
N TYR A 14 -2.26 7.88 -11.13
CA TYR A 14 -3.24 8.66 -10.39
C TYR A 14 -3.79 9.83 -11.22
N ALA A 15 -2.95 10.60 -11.90
CA ALA A 15 -3.40 11.68 -12.77
C ALA A 15 -4.35 11.18 -13.88
N TYR A 16 -3.99 10.09 -14.56
CA TYR A 16 -4.87 9.46 -15.56
C TYR A 16 -6.16 8.91 -14.98
N SER A 17 -6.14 8.42 -13.75
CA SER A 17 -7.33 7.92 -13.08
C SER A 17 -8.38 9.01 -12.86
N LYS A 18 -7.94 10.23 -12.51
CA LYS A 18 -8.82 11.40 -12.38
C LYS A 18 -9.51 11.76 -13.71
N VAL A 19 -8.79 11.68 -14.82
CA VAL A 19 -9.37 11.90 -16.15
C VAL A 19 -10.38 10.78 -16.47
N ALA A 20 -10.03 9.53 -16.20
CA ALA A 20 -10.92 8.40 -16.43
C ALA A 20 -12.23 8.49 -15.63
N LEU A 21 -12.16 8.93 -14.37
CA LEU A 21 -13.34 9.18 -13.53
C LEU A 21 -14.25 10.28 -14.09
N ARG A 22 -13.70 11.36 -14.63
CA ARG A 22 -14.51 12.42 -15.27
C ARG A 22 -15.27 11.88 -16.50
N LEU A 23 -14.68 10.96 -17.25
CA LEU A 23 -15.26 10.41 -18.47
C LEU A 23 -16.24 9.27 -18.21
N ALA A 24 -15.96 8.41 -17.23
CA ALA A 24 -16.65 7.13 -17.06
C ALA A 24 -16.86 6.72 -15.59
N SER A 25 -17.22 7.66 -14.70
CA SER A 25 -17.43 7.40 -13.26
C SER A 25 -18.51 6.37 -12.94
N ARG A 26 -19.37 6.04 -13.93
CA ARG A 26 -20.43 5.02 -13.79
C ARG A 26 -19.96 3.61 -14.18
N VAL A 27 -18.68 3.43 -14.48
CA VAL A 27 -18.08 2.14 -14.81
C VAL A 27 -17.29 1.65 -13.59
N ALA A 28 -17.68 0.53 -13.00
CA ALA A 28 -17.06 -0.01 -11.78
C ALA A 28 -15.54 -0.23 -11.94
N ALA A 29 -15.10 -0.79 -13.06
CA ALA A 29 -13.68 -1.01 -13.33
C ALA A 29 -12.86 0.29 -13.38
N VAL A 30 -13.46 1.42 -13.78
CA VAL A 30 -12.79 2.73 -13.74
C VAL A 30 -12.61 3.19 -12.29
N ARG A 31 -13.62 2.97 -11.44
CA ARG A 31 -13.53 3.28 -10.01
C ARG A 31 -12.53 2.39 -9.30
N GLU A 32 -12.50 1.09 -9.60
CA GLU A 32 -11.50 0.17 -9.07
C GLU A 32 -10.08 0.61 -9.45
N ALA A 33 -9.84 0.90 -10.73
CA ALA A 33 -8.54 1.38 -11.19
C ALA A 33 -8.14 2.71 -10.54
N ALA A 34 -9.10 3.62 -10.33
CA ALA A 34 -8.85 4.89 -9.64
C ALA A 34 -8.58 4.66 -8.15
N GLY A 35 -9.28 3.74 -7.51
CA GLY A 35 -9.03 3.34 -6.13
C GLY A 35 -7.61 2.80 -5.95
N PHE A 36 -7.16 1.89 -6.82
CA PHE A 36 -5.80 1.37 -6.76
C PHE A 36 -4.73 2.43 -7.05
N ALA A 37 -4.96 3.33 -8.02
CA ALA A 37 -4.04 4.42 -8.29
C ALA A 37 -3.94 5.41 -7.10
N ALA A 38 -5.05 5.72 -6.45
CA ALA A 38 -5.07 6.53 -5.24
C ALA A 38 -4.36 5.80 -4.07
N TYR A 39 -4.59 4.49 -3.91
CA TYR A 39 -3.95 3.66 -2.89
C TYR A 39 -2.43 3.64 -3.05
N ALA A 40 -1.91 3.41 -4.26
CA ALA A 40 -0.48 3.43 -4.55
C ALA A 40 0.17 4.78 -4.22
N ASN A 41 -0.60 5.87 -4.28
CA ASN A 41 -0.19 7.22 -3.88
C ASN A 41 -0.50 7.57 -2.42
N GLN A 42 -0.85 6.59 -1.59
CA GLN A 42 -1.19 6.76 -0.18
C GLN A 42 -2.37 7.72 0.08
N LYS A 43 -3.20 7.97 -0.94
CA LYS A 43 -4.42 8.77 -0.82
C LYS A 43 -5.57 7.87 -0.36
N PHE A 44 -5.43 7.32 0.85
CA PHE A 44 -6.29 6.27 1.37
C PHE A 44 -7.77 6.67 1.48
N SER A 45 -8.07 7.94 1.76
CA SER A 45 -9.45 8.42 1.82
C SER A 45 -10.13 8.33 0.45
N GLU A 46 -9.46 8.81 -0.60
CA GLU A 46 -9.96 8.73 -1.97
C GLU A 46 -10.06 7.28 -2.46
N ALA A 47 -9.02 6.48 -2.20
CA ALA A 47 -9.01 5.06 -2.54
C ALA A 47 -10.22 4.33 -1.94
N LEU A 48 -10.47 4.54 -0.65
CA LEU A 48 -11.59 3.93 0.07
C LEU A 48 -12.95 4.37 -0.51
N ALA A 49 -13.10 5.64 -0.86
CA ALA A 49 -14.33 6.16 -1.48
C ALA A 49 -14.59 5.48 -2.84
N GLU A 50 -13.56 5.34 -3.67
CA GLU A 50 -13.70 4.71 -4.99
C GLU A 50 -13.96 3.20 -4.89
N PHE A 51 -13.27 2.49 -3.98
CA PHE A 51 -13.54 1.07 -3.72
C PHE A 51 -14.95 0.83 -3.18
N ARG A 52 -15.43 1.67 -2.26
CA ARG A 52 -16.82 1.61 -1.78
C ARG A 52 -17.81 1.82 -2.90
N ALA A 53 -17.55 2.77 -3.80
CA ALA A 53 -18.40 3.03 -4.95
C ALA A 53 -18.42 1.85 -5.94
N ALA A 54 -17.25 1.30 -6.26
CA ALA A 54 -17.13 0.11 -7.13
C ALA A 54 -17.88 -1.09 -6.53
N ARG A 55 -17.70 -1.35 -5.23
CA ARG A 55 -18.39 -2.43 -4.51
C ARG A 55 -19.92 -2.24 -4.51
N ARG A 56 -20.43 -1.02 -4.33
CA ARG A 56 -21.87 -0.76 -4.43
C ARG A 56 -22.43 -1.08 -5.82
N MET A 57 -21.64 -0.92 -6.87
CA MET A 57 -22.06 -1.17 -8.25
C MET A 57 -22.05 -2.65 -8.61
N THR A 58 -21.10 -3.41 -8.08
CA THR A 58 -20.83 -4.81 -8.51
C THR A 58 -21.18 -5.86 -7.46
N GLY A 59 -21.24 -5.48 -6.19
CA GLY A 59 -21.30 -6.43 -5.07
C GLY A 59 -19.98 -7.17 -4.84
N ASN A 60 -18.90 -6.82 -5.55
CA ASN A 60 -17.61 -7.51 -5.45
C ASN A 60 -17.02 -7.36 -4.05
N ILE A 61 -16.71 -8.49 -3.41
CA ILE A 61 -16.12 -8.54 -2.07
C ILE A 61 -14.59 -8.62 -2.10
N GLU A 62 -13.96 -8.87 -3.25
CA GLU A 62 -12.51 -9.00 -3.39
C GLU A 62 -11.76 -7.72 -3.01
N LEU A 63 -12.46 -6.57 -3.06
CA LEU A 63 -11.94 -5.29 -2.60
C LEU A 63 -11.91 -5.14 -1.07
N TRP A 64 -12.47 -6.11 -0.32
CA TRP A 64 -12.61 -5.99 1.14
C TRP A 64 -11.26 -5.84 1.87
N PRO A 65 -10.21 -6.63 1.54
CA PRO A 65 -8.90 -6.49 2.19
C PRO A 65 -8.25 -5.13 1.94
N VAL A 66 -8.25 -4.64 0.70
CA VAL A 66 -7.65 -3.33 0.37
C VAL A 66 -8.42 -2.17 1.00
N MET A 67 -9.75 -2.29 1.14
CA MET A 67 -10.55 -1.29 1.86
C MET A 67 -10.20 -1.26 3.35
N ALA A 68 -9.99 -2.42 3.97
CA ALA A 68 -9.55 -2.51 5.36
C ALA A 68 -8.13 -1.94 5.52
N ASP A 69 -7.25 -2.15 4.55
CA ASP A 69 -5.91 -1.58 4.58
C ASP A 69 -5.93 -0.05 4.40
N CYS A 70 -6.86 0.49 3.61
CA CYS A 70 -7.11 1.93 3.56
C CYS A 70 -7.51 2.49 4.93
N GLU A 71 -8.33 1.80 5.72
CA GLU A 71 -8.67 2.24 7.09
C GLU A 71 -7.42 2.26 7.98
N ARG A 72 -6.51 1.29 7.84
CA ARG A 72 -5.18 1.33 8.50
C ARG A 72 -4.39 2.57 8.10
N GLY A 73 -4.25 2.81 6.79
CA GLY A 73 -3.52 3.96 6.25
C GLY A 73 -4.10 5.31 6.69
N LEU A 74 -5.38 5.34 7.07
CA LEU A 74 -6.06 6.49 7.67
C LEU A 74 -5.85 6.61 9.19
N GLY A 75 -5.01 5.76 9.80
CA GLY A 75 -4.80 5.72 11.24
C GLY A 75 -5.99 5.19 12.03
N ARG A 76 -6.77 4.28 11.43
CA ARG A 76 -7.96 3.66 12.02
C ARG A 76 -7.83 2.14 12.09
N PRO A 77 -6.80 1.61 12.77
CA PRO A 77 -6.53 0.16 12.80
C PRO A 77 -7.68 -0.65 13.41
N GLU A 78 -8.45 -0.07 14.36
CA GLU A 78 -9.63 -0.70 14.94
C GLU A 78 -10.68 -1.01 13.87
N LYS A 79 -10.93 -0.09 12.93
CA LYS A 79 -11.88 -0.32 11.84
C LYS A 79 -11.40 -1.41 10.89
N ALA A 80 -10.10 -1.51 10.65
CA ALA A 80 -9.53 -2.60 9.87
C ALA A 80 -9.75 -3.95 10.57
N LEU A 81 -9.61 -4.02 11.91
CA LEU A 81 -9.91 -5.21 12.70
C LEU A 81 -11.41 -5.56 12.69
N ASP A 82 -12.30 -4.58 12.78
CA ASP A 82 -13.74 -4.79 12.65
C ASP A 82 -14.07 -5.41 11.29
N MET A 83 -13.45 -4.91 10.22
CA MET A 83 -13.59 -5.47 8.88
C MET A 83 -13.01 -6.89 8.77
N ALA A 84 -11.92 -7.20 9.50
CA ALA A 84 -11.35 -8.54 9.55
C ALA A 84 -12.24 -9.55 10.27
N GLY A 85 -13.04 -9.10 11.22
CA GLY A 85 -14.04 -9.92 11.93
C GLY A 85 -15.38 -10.03 11.20
N ALA A 86 -15.58 -9.34 10.09
CA ALA A 86 -16.86 -9.27 9.40
C ALA A 86 -17.19 -10.58 8.64
N PRO A 87 -18.49 -10.94 8.49
CA PRO A 87 -18.92 -12.15 7.79
C PRO A 87 -18.53 -12.16 6.31
N GLU A 88 -18.22 -11.04 5.73
CA GLU A 88 -17.69 -10.90 4.37
C GLU A 88 -16.40 -11.68 4.16
N VAL A 89 -15.54 -11.74 5.16
CA VAL A 89 -14.25 -12.46 5.10
C VAL A 89 -14.42 -13.94 4.79
N ALA A 90 -15.46 -14.57 5.32
CA ALA A 90 -15.75 -15.98 5.05
C ALA A 90 -16.16 -16.25 3.59
N LYS A 91 -16.56 -15.22 2.85
CA LYS A 91 -16.95 -15.29 1.43
C LYS A 91 -15.80 -15.05 0.47
N LEU A 92 -14.67 -14.51 0.97
CA LEU A 92 -13.46 -14.33 0.18
C LEU A 92 -12.88 -15.68 -0.23
N ASP A 93 -12.21 -15.72 -1.35
CA ASP A 93 -11.37 -16.84 -1.71
C ASP A 93 -10.17 -16.97 -0.74
N LYS A 94 -9.36 -18.00 -0.94
CA LYS A 94 -8.24 -18.27 -0.04
C LYS A 94 -7.19 -17.15 -0.05
N ALA A 95 -6.94 -16.56 -1.20
CA ALA A 95 -6.01 -15.43 -1.34
C ALA A 95 -6.53 -14.21 -0.56
N GLY A 96 -7.79 -13.84 -0.76
CA GLY A 96 -8.42 -12.74 -0.06
C GLY A 96 -8.48 -12.95 1.47
N GLN A 97 -8.68 -14.19 1.94
CA GLN A 97 -8.62 -14.51 3.37
C GLN A 97 -7.21 -14.33 3.95
N VAL A 98 -6.17 -14.68 3.19
CA VAL A 98 -4.77 -14.47 3.60
C VAL A 98 -4.44 -12.98 3.60
N GLU A 99 -4.83 -12.24 2.55
CA GLU A 99 -4.66 -10.78 2.50
C GLU A 99 -5.35 -10.11 3.70
N MET A 100 -6.57 -10.52 4.03
CA MET A 100 -7.27 -9.97 5.19
C MET A 100 -6.55 -10.26 6.51
N ARG A 101 -5.89 -11.41 6.62
CA ARG A 101 -5.08 -11.78 7.78
C ARG A 101 -3.81 -10.90 7.87
N LEU A 102 -3.18 -10.61 6.73
CA LEU A 102 -2.03 -9.69 6.67
C LEU A 102 -2.44 -8.28 7.14
N VAL A 103 -3.57 -7.78 6.65
CA VAL A 103 -4.11 -6.47 7.07
C VAL A 103 -4.42 -6.47 8.57
N ALA A 104 -5.06 -7.51 9.09
CA ALA A 104 -5.38 -7.62 10.52
C ALA A 104 -4.12 -7.66 11.40
N ALA A 105 -3.08 -8.36 10.96
CA ALA A 105 -1.80 -8.37 11.67
C ALA A 105 -1.12 -6.99 11.64
N GLY A 106 -1.12 -6.32 10.49
CA GLY A 106 -0.65 -4.95 10.36
C GLY A 106 -1.39 -4.00 11.29
N ALA A 107 -2.72 -4.07 11.33
CA ALA A 107 -3.54 -3.25 12.23
C ALA A 107 -3.21 -3.49 13.72
N ARG A 108 -2.91 -4.73 14.12
CA ARG A 108 -2.46 -5.04 15.48
C ARG A 108 -1.09 -4.46 15.79
N ARG A 109 -0.17 -4.47 14.83
CA ARG A 109 1.14 -3.81 14.95
C ARG A 109 1.00 -2.30 15.10
N ASP A 110 0.13 -1.67 14.32
CA ASP A 110 -0.15 -0.24 14.42
C ASP A 110 -0.69 0.16 15.80
N MET A 111 -1.23 -0.81 16.55
CA MET A 111 -1.72 -0.66 17.93
C MET A 111 -0.74 -1.17 19.00
N ASP A 112 0.52 -1.46 18.65
CA ASP A 112 1.53 -2.05 19.54
C ASP A 112 1.15 -3.42 20.12
N GLN A 113 0.26 -4.16 19.47
CA GLN A 113 -0.20 -5.49 19.89
C GLN A 113 0.62 -6.60 19.20
N LEU A 114 1.93 -6.62 19.41
CA LEU A 114 2.87 -7.49 18.67
C LEU A 114 2.56 -8.98 18.82
N ASP A 115 2.30 -9.47 20.04
CA ASP A 115 1.95 -10.88 20.26
C ASP A 115 0.66 -11.27 19.53
N ALA A 116 -0.33 -10.39 19.53
CA ALA A 116 -1.58 -10.61 18.84
C ALA A 116 -1.40 -10.60 17.30
N ALA A 117 -0.48 -9.78 16.78
CA ALA A 117 -0.12 -9.78 15.36
C ALA A 117 0.51 -11.13 14.96
N ILE A 118 1.47 -11.62 15.75
CA ILE A 118 2.10 -12.95 15.56
C ILE A 118 1.03 -14.06 15.54
N VAL A 119 0.16 -14.10 16.54
CA VAL A 119 -0.92 -15.10 16.61
C VAL A 119 -1.88 -15.00 15.42
N THR A 120 -2.17 -13.79 14.96
CA THR A 120 -3.03 -13.57 13.79
C THR A 120 -2.44 -14.19 12.51
N LEU A 121 -1.12 -14.14 12.34
CA LEU A 121 -0.43 -14.71 11.18
C LEU A 121 -0.24 -16.21 11.26
N GLN A 122 -0.27 -16.80 12.47
CA GLN A 122 -0.20 -18.25 12.65
C GLN A 122 -1.44 -18.93 12.05
N SER A 123 -1.23 -19.59 10.92
CA SER A 123 -2.29 -20.23 10.15
C SER A 123 -1.79 -21.49 9.45
N PRO A 124 -2.70 -22.40 9.02
CA PRO A 124 -2.30 -23.56 8.22
C PRO A 124 -1.56 -23.20 6.93
N GLU A 125 -1.88 -22.05 6.35
CA GLU A 125 -1.24 -21.52 5.13
C GLU A 125 0.24 -21.14 5.37
N LEU A 126 0.55 -20.59 6.54
CA LEU A 126 1.92 -20.24 6.93
C LEU A 126 2.82 -21.49 7.00
N ALA A 127 2.30 -22.58 7.56
CA ALA A 127 3.01 -23.84 7.73
C ALA A 127 3.01 -24.73 6.48
N SER A 128 2.29 -24.35 5.43
CA SER A 128 2.16 -25.14 4.21
C SER A 128 3.46 -25.24 3.43
N ASN A 129 3.78 -26.45 2.94
CA ASN A 129 4.87 -26.65 1.99
C ASN A 129 4.51 -26.27 0.54
N SER A 130 3.21 -26.05 0.26
CA SER A 130 2.74 -25.62 -1.05
C SER A 130 2.95 -24.12 -1.23
N VAL A 131 3.81 -23.74 -2.16
CA VAL A 131 4.06 -22.34 -2.49
C VAL A 131 2.89 -21.80 -3.32
N GLN A 132 2.25 -20.78 -2.80
CA GLN A 132 1.16 -20.05 -3.42
C GLN A 132 1.60 -18.60 -3.66
N PRO A 133 0.92 -17.79 -4.48
CA PRO A 133 1.31 -16.41 -4.75
C PRO A 133 1.46 -15.52 -3.51
N TRP A 134 0.74 -15.84 -2.44
CA TRP A 134 0.79 -15.10 -1.16
C TRP A 134 1.82 -15.66 -0.17
N THR A 135 2.49 -16.79 -0.46
CA THR A 135 3.30 -17.52 0.56
C THR A 135 4.49 -16.69 1.02
N ALA A 136 5.22 -16.06 0.11
CA ALA A 136 6.38 -15.22 0.44
C ALA A 136 5.96 -14.05 1.34
N ARG A 137 4.93 -13.32 0.96
CA ARG A 137 4.40 -12.18 1.74
C ARG A 137 3.90 -12.59 3.12
N LEU A 138 3.23 -13.76 3.24
CA LEU A 138 2.74 -14.25 4.53
C LEU A 138 3.89 -14.62 5.45
N ARG A 139 4.91 -15.33 4.94
CA ARG A 139 6.12 -15.69 5.70
C ARG A 139 6.93 -14.48 6.10
N TYR A 140 7.08 -13.53 5.18
CA TYR A 140 7.73 -12.25 5.43
C TYR A 140 7.04 -11.48 6.57
N ALA A 141 5.72 -11.28 6.48
CA ALA A 141 4.97 -10.57 7.50
C ALA A 141 5.06 -11.23 8.88
N TYR A 142 5.14 -12.56 8.91
CA TYR A 142 5.33 -13.30 10.16
C TYR A 142 6.73 -13.11 10.74
N ALA A 143 7.77 -13.17 9.89
CA ALA A 143 9.15 -12.89 10.28
C ALA A 143 9.31 -11.47 10.83
N ASP A 144 8.75 -10.49 10.13
CA ASP A 144 8.79 -9.09 10.52
C ASP A 144 8.04 -8.80 11.84
N ALA A 145 6.92 -9.50 12.08
CA ALA A 145 6.23 -9.44 13.37
C ALA A 145 7.04 -10.06 14.53
N LEU A 146 7.74 -11.17 14.27
CA LEU A 146 8.64 -11.80 15.23
C LEU A 146 9.82 -10.88 15.56
N LEU A 147 10.42 -10.26 14.56
CA LEU A 147 11.53 -9.34 14.73
C LEU A 147 11.12 -8.12 15.57
N ALA A 148 9.96 -7.54 15.26
CA ALA A 148 9.39 -6.44 16.04
C ALA A 148 9.15 -6.81 17.51
N ALA A 149 8.85 -8.09 17.80
CA ALA A 149 8.69 -8.62 19.15
C ALA A 149 10.01 -9.04 19.82
N GLY A 150 11.18 -8.77 19.20
CA GLY A 150 12.50 -9.13 19.71
C GLY A 150 12.85 -10.63 19.62
N ARG A 151 12.10 -11.41 18.80
CA ARG A 151 12.32 -12.84 18.57
C ARG A 151 13.21 -13.06 17.34
N GLU A 152 14.43 -12.57 17.43
CA GLU A 152 15.34 -12.42 16.29
C GLU A 152 15.73 -13.75 15.65
N ASP A 153 16.05 -14.79 16.43
CA ASP A 153 16.42 -16.10 15.88
C ASP A 153 15.28 -16.73 15.07
N GLU A 154 14.05 -16.60 15.58
CA GLU A 154 12.88 -17.11 14.87
C GLU A 154 12.55 -16.27 13.64
N ALA A 155 12.72 -14.96 13.73
CA ALA A 155 12.56 -14.06 12.58
C ALA A 155 13.50 -14.42 11.44
N ARG A 156 14.78 -14.68 11.76
CA ARG A 156 15.80 -15.14 10.79
C ARG A 156 15.38 -16.42 10.07
N GLU A 157 14.89 -17.43 10.81
CA GLU A 157 14.40 -18.67 10.21
C GLU A 157 13.21 -18.42 9.24
N TRP A 158 12.31 -17.50 9.58
CA TRP A 158 11.15 -17.22 8.76
C TRP A 158 11.45 -16.31 7.58
N PHE A 159 12.41 -15.37 7.69
CA PHE A 159 12.91 -14.64 6.53
C PHE A 159 13.58 -15.60 5.53
N ALA A 160 14.38 -16.57 5.99
CA ALA A 160 14.95 -17.59 5.10
C ALA A 160 13.84 -18.36 4.34
N LYS A 161 12.77 -18.77 5.03
CA LYS A 161 11.63 -19.44 4.39
C LYS A 161 10.85 -18.51 3.45
N ALA A 162 10.82 -17.20 3.71
CA ALA A 162 10.24 -16.22 2.80
C ALA A 162 11.07 -16.14 1.52
N VAL A 163 12.40 -16.00 1.61
CA VAL A 163 13.33 -16.01 0.46
C VAL A 163 13.15 -17.26 -0.39
N GLU A 164 13.07 -18.46 0.22
CA GLU A 164 12.86 -19.72 -0.52
C GLU A 164 11.59 -19.74 -1.35
N SER A 165 10.57 -19.00 -0.94
CA SER A 165 9.26 -18.95 -1.62
C SER A 165 9.07 -17.73 -2.51
N ASP A 166 9.94 -16.74 -2.42
CA ASP A 166 9.86 -15.47 -3.14
C ASP A 166 10.56 -15.56 -4.50
N ARG A 167 9.90 -16.16 -5.47
CA ARG A 167 10.47 -16.39 -6.81
C ARG A 167 10.55 -15.10 -7.65
N ASP A 168 9.69 -14.15 -7.34
CA ASP A 168 9.49 -12.95 -8.15
C ASP A 168 10.12 -11.71 -7.49
N GLY A 169 10.80 -11.89 -6.33
CA GLY A 169 11.39 -10.78 -5.59
C GLY A 169 10.35 -9.78 -5.10
N SER A 170 9.19 -10.28 -4.67
CA SER A 170 8.06 -9.43 -4.22
C SER A 170 8.25 -8.88 -2.81
N THR A 171 9.27 -9.35 -2.08
CA THR A 171 9.62 -8.92 -0.73
C THR A 171 11.12 -8.60 -0.64
N ASP A 172 11.51 -7.81 0.35
CA ASP A 172 12.89 -7.53 0.71
C ASP A 172 13.44 -8.55 1.74
N ALA A 173 12.89 -9.78 1.77
CA ALA A 173 13.27 -10.81 2.74
C ALA A 173 14.76 -11.17 2.71
N SER A 174 15.40 -11.13 1.53
CA SER A 174 16.83 -11.35 1.38
C SER A 174 17.67 -10.28 2.06
N ASP A 175 17.27 -9.02 1.92
CA ASP A 175 17.98 -7.88 2.50
C ASP A 175 17.83 -7.89 4.02
N ARG A 176 16.62 -8.15 4.51
CA ARG A 176 16.33 -8.31 5.94
C ARG A 176 17.12 -9.47 6.58
N LEU A 177 17.24 -10.58 5.86
CA LEU A 177 18.04 -11.71 6.32
C LEU A 177 19.53 -11.37 6.38
N ALA A 178 20.05 -10.69 5.35
CA ALA A 178 21.43 -10.24 5.30
C ALA A 178 21.75 -9.23 6.43
N GLU A 179 20.85 -8.29 6.72
CA GLU A 179 20.97 -7.38 7.87
C GLU A 179 21.10 -8.15 9.19
N LEU A 180 20.25 -9.16 9.42
CA LEU A 180 20.29 -10.01 10.62
C LEU A 180 21.55 -10.88 10.70
N ASP A 181 22.16 -11.23 9.57
CA ASP A 181 23.41 -11.97 9.49
C ASP A 181 24.65 -11.06 9.59
N GLY A 182 24.43 -9.75 9.73
CA GLY A 182 25.52 -8.75 9.85
C GLY A 182 26.26 -8.49 8.54
N VAL A 183 25.61 -8.73 7.40
CA VAL A 183 26.16 -8.41 6.07
C VAL A 183 25.85 -6.95 5.77
N GLU A 184 26.87 -6.12 5.72
CA GLU A 184 26.76 -4.75 5.24
C GLU A 184 26.90 -4.73 3.72
N PHE A 185 25.87 -4.30 3.00
CA PHE A 185 25.98 -4.01 1.57
C PHE A 185 26.72 -2.67 1.41
N VAL A 186 27.98 -2.72 1.01
CA VAL A 186 28.71 -1.52 0.59
C VAL A 186 28.35 -1.26 -0.87
N ASP A 187 27.69 -0.15 -1.15
CA ASP A 187 27.44 0.27 -2.52
C ASP A 187 28.78 0.52 -3.22
N ALA A 188 29.15 -0.37 -4.13
CA ALA A 188 30.41 -0.30 -4.88
C ALA A 188 30.45 0.86 -5.91
N PHE A 189 29.43 1.72 -5.94
CA PHE A 189 29.30 2.83 -6.89
C PHE A 189 29.65 4.21 -6.33
N ASP A 190 30.10 4.30 -5.07
CA ASP A 190 30.51 5.59 -4.48
C ASP A 190 32.00 5.94 -4.70
N GLU A 191 32.67 5.27 -5.68
CA GLU A 191 34.02 5.60 -6.11
C GLU A 191 34.05 6.61 -7.28
N THR A 192 33.32 7.73 -7.18
CA THR A 192 33.51 8.87 -8.11
C THR A 192 33.66 10.20 -7.38
N GLU A 193 34.59 10.24 -6.40
CA GLU A 193 35.18 11.49 -5.96
C GLU A 193 36.70 11.35 -5.78
N ALA A 194 37.43 11.17 -6.87
CA ALA A 194 38.86 11.51 -6.89
C ALA A 194 39.34 11.59 -8.34
N ASP A 195 39.26 12.75 -8.94
CA ASP A 195 40.31 13.38 -9.75
C ASP A 195 39.77 14.68 -10.38
N GLU A 196 39.65 15.73 -9.60
CA GLU A 196 39.70 17.08 -10.15
C GLU A 196 41.15 17.55 -10.15
N ALA A 197 41.83 17.34 -11.28
CA ALA A 197 43.06 18.10 -11.62
C ALA A 197 42.66 19.53 -12.05
N PRO A 198 43.43 20.56 -11.68
CA PRO A 198 43.05 21.94 -11.88
C PRO A 198 43.20 22.35 -13.35
N VAL A 199 42.11 22.77 -13.97
CA VAL A 199 42.18 23.44 -15.30
C VAL A 199 42.14 24.95 -15.11
N ALA A 200 43.12 25.57 -15.72
CA ALA A 200 43.44 26.99 -15.70
C ALA A 200 42.31 27.89 -16.21
N GLU A 201 42.25 29.08 -15.59
CA GLU A 201 41.44 30.22 -15.97
C GLU A 201 41.69 30.67 -17.43
N VAL A 202 40.61 30.87 -18.17
CA VAL A 202 40.58 31.87 -19.25
C VAL A 202 39.26 32.65 -19.14
N GLY A 203 39.40 33.93 -18.83
CA GLY A 203 38.29 34.87 -18.62
C GLY A 203 37.67 35.40 -19.91
N PRO A 204 36.88 36.50 -19.85
CA PRO A 204 35.51 36.52 -20.37
C PRO A 204 35.34 37.26 -21.70
N LYS A 205 34.24 36.99 -22.42
CA LYS A 205 33.63 38.01 -23.31
C LYS A 205 32.10 37.90 -23.32
N ALA A 206 31.54 39.08 -23.07
CA ALA A 206 30.14 39.44 -23.04
C ALA A 206 29.48 39.49 -24.43
N SER A 207 28.17 39.28 -24.48
CA SER A 207 27.13 40.09 -25.17
C SER A 207 25.77 39.37 -24.94
N ALA A 208 24.90 39.96 -24.24
CA ALA A 208 23.77 40.85 -24.44
C ALA A 208 22.70 40.34 -25.42
N SER A 209 21.52 40.38 -24.91
CA SER A 209 20.16 40.72 -25.39
C SER A 209 19.19 39.54 -25.33
N ASP A 210 18.17 39.72 -24.69
CA ASP A 210 16.92 40.43 -24.60
C ASP A 210 15.73 39.48 -24.51
N GLU A 211 14.88 39.80 -23.52
CA GLU A 211 13.40 39.78 -23.56
C GLU A 211 12.73 38.37 -23.71
N ASP A 212 11.88 37.89 -22.81
CA ASP A 212 10.57 38.43 -22.51
C ASP A 212 9.80 37.57 -21.45
N GLU A 213 9.16 38.28 -20.62
CA GLU A 213 7.87 38.20 -19.92
C GLU A 213 7.38 36.93 -19.22
N PRO A 214 6.80 37.09 -18.02
CA PRO A 214 6.23 36.03 -17.20
C PRO A 214 4.75 35.85 -17.55
N TRP A 215 4.36 34.59 -17.74
CA TRP A 215 2.95 34.19 -17.75
C TRP A 215 2.42 34.14 -16.33
N VAL A 216 1.46 35.01 -16.06
CA VAL A 216 0.64 34.98 -14.83
C VAL A 216 -0.51 33.99 -15.08
N GLU A 217 -0.58 32.91 -14.34
CA GLU A 217 -1.78 32.08 -14.29
C GLU A 217 -2.63 32.50 -13.08
N ASP A 218 -3.82 32.95 -13.41
CA ASP A 218 -4.89 33.25 -12.47
C ASP A 218 -5.33 31.97 -11.73
N ALA A 219 -5.24 32.03 -10.41
CA ALA A 219 -5.87 31.07 -9.53
C ALA A 219 -7.35 31.41 -9.43
N GLU A 220 -8.22 30.64 -10.09
CA GLU A 220 -9.65 30.65 -9.79
C GLU A 220 -9.99 29.55 -8.80
N ASP A 221 -10.59 29.98 -7.70
CA ASP A 221 -11.19 29.25 -6.60
C ASP A 221 -12.08 28.10 -7.08
N VAL A 222 -11.76 26.88 -6.60
CA VAL A 222 -12.71 25.76 -6.66
C VAL A 222 -13.25 25.56 -5.25
N GLU A 223 -14.44 26.07 -5.02
CA GLU A 223 -15.22 25.85 -3.80
C GLU A 223 -15.36 24.36 -3.49
N GLU A 224 -14.99 24.00 -2.27
CA GLU A 224 -15.23 22.70 -1.67
C GLU A 224 -16.73 22.49 -1.48
N PHE A 225 -17.27 21.55 -2.24
CA PHE A 225 -18.63 21.04 -2.02
C PHE A 225 -18.54 19.77 -1.17
N TYR A 226 -18.61 19.96 0.15
CA TYR A 226 -18.82 18.86 1.09
C TYR A 226 -20.33 18.65 1.24
N ASP A 227 -20.83 17.55 0.68
CA ASP A 227 -22.14 17.02 1.05
C ASP A 227 -21.98 16.24 2.37
N GLU A 228 -22.45 16.88 3.45
CA GLU A 228 -22.74 16.25 4.74
C GLU A 228 -24.05 15.46 4.61
N ASP A 229 -23.98 14.18 4.28
CA ASP A 229 -25.07 13.23 4.50
C ASP A 229 -24.52 12.01 5.25
N ASP A 230 -24.16 12.20 6.52
CA ASP A 230 -24.07 11.14 7.51
C ASP A 230 -25.50 10.86 8.04
N GLU A 231 -26.27 10.05 7.32
CA GLU A 231 -27.47 9.45 7.90
C GLU A 231 -27.06 8.42 8.94
N GLU A 232 -27.26 8.78 10.20
CA GLU A 232 -27.21 7.89 11.36
C GLU A 232 -28.18 6.72 11.16
N PHE A 233 -27.62 5.53 11.05
CA PHE A 233 -28.38 4.29 11.04
C PHE A 233 -28.73 3.91 12.49
N GLU A 234 -29.93 4.26 12.94
CA GLU A 234 -30.48 3.74 14.19
C GLU A 234 -30.97 2.29 13.98
N PRO A 235 -30.60 1.35 14.86
CA PRO A 235 -31.12 -0.02 14.80
C PRO A 235 -32.55 -0.06 15.35
N GLU A 236 -33.50 -0.53 14.53
CA GLU A 236 -34.86 -0.86 14.98
C GLU A 236 -34.86 -1.93 16.08
N GLU A 237 -35.28 -1.53 17.28
CA GLU A 237 -35.67 -2.47 18.34
C GLU A 237 -36.94 -3.23 17.90
N LYS A 238 -36.78 -4.52 17.62
CA LYS A 238 -37.95 -5.41 17.48
C LYS A 238 -38.47 -5.79 18.85
N ASP A 239 -39.55 -5.14 19.20
CA ASP A 239 -40.45 -5.44 20.32
C ASP A 239 -40.97 -6.88 20.16
N LYS A 240 -40.84 -7.66 21.24
CA LYS A 240 -41.40 -9.00 21.36
C LYS A 240 -42.79 -8.89 22.00
N GLY A 241 -43.82 -9.15 21.22
CA GLY A 241 -45.14 -9.54 21.69
C GLY A 241 -45.36 -11.05 21.51
#